data_829658843f37e8949468535d920e4430
#
_entry.id   829658843f37e8949468535d920e4430
#
_cell.length_a   1.000
_cell.length_b   1.000
_cell.length_c   1.000
_cell.angle_alpha   90.00
_cell.angle_beta   90.00
_cell.angle_gamma   90.00
#
_symmetry.space_group_name_H-M   'P 1'
#
loop_
_entity.id
_entity.type
_entity.pdbx_description
1 polymer ?
#
loop_
_entity_poly.entity_id
_entity_poly.type
_entity_poly.pdbx_seq_one_letter_code
_entity_poly.pdbx_strand_id
1 'polypeptide(L)'
;GDPIAKAGAKKRGWDYYEVSNKLDAPTAVKNADLIVQQKCSALIQFNGRPEVNPTIAKKLAKAKIPVITYDIAQPGWYFLGIDNLAAGKAGGAALGKLIKDKWNCQPDLVLESHGYGAGIVDAMRTGGMVEGLKSVCPDIDKSKFKPFEGNGEIAVSQPAARDILAANPTAKKIAVVGLNDAGVVGALLAARQLG
;
A
#
# COMPACT_ATOMS: atom_id res chain seq x y z
N GLY A 1 -10.33 -10.99 -10.28
CA GLY A 1 -10.10 -12.11 -9.36
C GLY A 1 -8.63 -12.53 -9.34
N ASP A 2 -8.23 -13.25 -8.29
CA ASP A 2 -6.88 -13.79 -8.18
C ASP A 2 -6.76 -15.12 -8.96
N PRO A 3 -6.15 -15.14 -10.17
CA PRO A 3 -6.06 -16.34 -10.99
C PRO A 3 -5.21 -17.45 -10.33
N ILE A 4 -4.25 -17.08 -9.47
CA ILE A 4 -3.38 -18.02 -8.78
C ILE A 4 -4.16 -18.75 -7.68
N ALA A 5 -4.91 -18.01 -6.86
CA ALA A 5 -5.76 -18.59 -5.82
C ALA A 5 -6.82 -19.51 -6.42
N LYS A 6 -7.49 -19.09 -7.49
CA LYS A 6 -8.47 -19.90 -8.22
C LYS A 6 -7.86 -21.18 -8.79
N ALA A 7 -6.68 -21.09 -9.41
CA ALA A 7 -5.97 -22.27 -9.94
C ALA A 7 -5.54 -23.22 -8.82
N GLY A 8 -5.08 -22.66 -7.69
CA GLY A 8 -4.70 -23.44 -6.51
C GLY A 8 -5.87 -24.22 -5.90
N ALA A 9 -7.04 -23.60 -5.80
CA ALA A 9 -8.27 -24.22 -5.33
C ALA A 9 -8.70 -25.36 -6.28
N LYS A 10 -8.74 -25.08 -7.59
CA LYS A 10 -9.08 -26.09 -8.62
C LYS A 10 -8.15 -27.31 -8.56
N LYS A 11 -6.84 -27.12 -8.40
CA LYS A 11 -5.87 -28.22 -8.28
C LYS A 11 -6.14 -29.14 -7.08
N ARG A 12 -6.81 -28.61 -6.04
CA ARG A 12 -7.16 -29.34 -4.81
C ARG A 12 -8.60 -29.85 -4.78
N GLY A 13 -9.38 -29.63 -5.84
CA GLY A 13 -10.80 -29.97 -5.88
C GLY A 13 -11.65 -29.14 -4.92
N TRP A 14 -11.22 -27.90 -4.60
CA TRP A 14 -11.95 -27.01 -3.73
C TRP A 14 -12.80 -26.04 -4.54
N ASP A 15 -14.00 -25.75 -4.03
CA ASP A 15 -14.81 -24.65 -4.52
C ASP A 15 -14.16 -23.32 -4.19
N TYR A 16 -14.20 -22.40 -5.12
CA TYR A 16 -13.60 -21.07 -4.99
C TYR A 16 -14.66 -19.98 -5.07
N TYR A 17 -14.76 -19.18 -4.02
CA TYR A 17 -15.61 -18.02 -3.95
C TYR A 17 -14.79 -16.77 -3.67
N GLU A 18 -15.04 -15.68 -4.38
CA GLU A 18 -14.28 -14.45 -4.27
C GLU A 18 -15.19 -13.23 -4.21
N VAL A 19 -14.85 -12.29 -3.34
CA VAL A 19 -15.48 -10.97 -3.22
C VAL A 19 -14.40 -9.89 -3.14
N SER A 20 -14.69 -8.73 -3.69
CA SER A 20 -13.81 -7.57 -3.59
C SER A 20 -14.32 -6.57 -2.56
N ASN A 21 -13.44 -6.13 -1.66
CA ASN A 21 -13.75 -5.09 -0.68
C ASN A 21 -13.70 -3.68 -1.29
N LYS A 22 -13.16 -3.51 -2.50
CA LYS A 22 -13.05 -2.22 -3.22
C LYS A 22 -12.40 -1.10 -2.37
N LEU A 23 -11.52 -1.48 -1.42
CA LEU A 23 -10.93 -0.57 -0.44
C LEU A 23 -11.98 0.23 0.37
N ASP A 24 -13.18 -0.32 0.52
CA ASP A 24 -14.34 0.30 1.19
C ASP A 24 -14.72 -0.48 2.46
N ALA A 25 -14.72 0.20 3.60
CA ALA A 25 -14.94 -0.43 4.90
C ALA A 25 -16.33 -1.05 5.05
N PRO A 26 -17.46 -0.38 4.70
CA PRO A 26 -18.78 -0.98 4.70
C PRO A 26 -18.88 -2.22 3.81
N THR A 27 -18.31 -2.17 2.60
CA THR A 27 -18.26 -3.31 1.68
C THR A 27 -17.50 -4.49 2.28
N ALA A 28 -16.38 -4.26 2.95
CA ALA A 28 -15.61 -5.32 3.60
C ALA A 28 -16.42 -6.04 4.69
N VAL A 29 -17.16 -5.29 5.51
CA VAL A 29 -18.05 -5.86 6.55
C VAL A 29 -19.21 -6.66 5.93
N LYS A 30 -19.83 -6.16 4.85
CA LYS A 30 -20.88 -6.87 4.11
C LYS A 30 -20.35 -8.15 3.46
N ASN A 31 -19.16 -8.11 2.91
CA ASN A 31 -18.53 -9.29 2.32
C ASN A 31 -18.26 -10.39 3.35
N ALA A 32 -17.96 -10.04 4.61
CA ALA A 32 -17.85 -11.03 5.67
C ALA A 32 -19.20 -11.76 5.92
N ASP A 33 -20.34 -11.04 5.84
CA ASP A 33 -21.64 -11.67 5.92
C ASP A 33 -21.91 -12.61 4.73
N LEU A 34 -21.50 -12.22 3.52
CA LEU A 34 -21.61 -13.09 2.34
C LEU A 34 -20.76 -14.36 2.48
N ILE A 35 -19.54 -14.26 2.99
CA ILE A 35 -18.66 -15.41 3.26
C ILE A 35 -19.32 -16.40 4.23
N VAL A 36 -19.97 -15.88 5.29
CA VAL A 36 -20.72 -16.70 6.26
C VAL A 36 -21.92 -17.36 5.59
N GLN A 37 -22.71 -16.60 4.80
CA GLN A 37 -23.89 -17.11 4.08
C GLN A 37 -23.53 -18.21 3.06
N GLN A 38 -22.40 -18.07 2.38
CA GLN A 38 -21.87 -19.07 1.44
C GLN A 38 -21.31 -20.31 2.14
N LYS A 39 -21.28 -20.32 3.49
CA LYS A 39 -20.73 -21.44 4.30
C LYS A 39 -19.30 -21.82 3.91
N CYS A 40 -18.48 -20.80 3.62
CA CYS A 40 -17.08 -21.03 3.29
C CYS A 40 -16.38 -21.78 4.42
N SER A 41 -15.54 -22.76 4.08
CA SER A 41 -14.81 -23.58 5.07
C SER A 41 -13.56 -22.87 5.58
N ALA A 42 -13.03 -21.92 4.85
CA ALA A 42 -11.87 -21.08 5.22
C ALA A 42 -11.87 -19.79 4.42
N LEU A 43 -11.14 -18.79 4.89
CA LEU A 43 -10.97 -17.51 4.20
C LEU A 43 -9.49 -17.13 4.13
N ILE A 44 -9.05 -16.68 2.96
CA ILE A 44 -7.81 -15.89 2.80
C ILE A 44 -8.25 -14.45 2.60
N GLN A 45 -7.82 -13.55 3.49
CA GLN A 45 -8.27 -12.17 3.51
C GLN A 45 -7.13 -11.20 3.27
N PHE A 46 -7.32 -10.29 2.30
CA PHE A 46 -6.68 -8.99 2.25
C PHE A 46 -7.73 -7.91 2.54
N ASN A 47 -7.44 -7.00 3.48
CA ASN A 47 -8.34 -5.87 3.74
C ASN A 47 -7.54 -4.59 3.98
N GLY A 48 -7.56 -3.69 2.99
CA GLY A 48 -6.90 -2.38 3.04
C GLY A 48 -7.56 -1.37 3.97
N ARG A 49 -8.61 -1.77 4.71
CA ARG A 49 -9.31 -0.96 5.71
C ARG A 49 -9.23 -1.67 7.08
N PRO A 50 -8.08 -1.61 7.76
CA PRO A 50 -7.84 -2.38 8.98
C PRO A 50 -8.77 -2.01 10.15
N GLU A 51 -9.34 -0.81 10.16
CA GLU A 51 -10.25 -0.33 11.20
C GLU A 51 -11.51 -1.19 11.37
N VAL A 52 -11.96 -1.89 10.31
CA VAL A 52 -13.13 -2.80 10.39
C VAL A 52 -12.76 -4.25 10.64
N ASN A 53 -11.46 -4.57 10.67
CA ASN A 53 -10.99 -5.94 10.88
C ASN A 53 -11.52 -6.59 12.19
N PRO A 54 -11.60 -5.89 13.34
CA PRO A 54 -12.18 -6.48 14.55
C PRO A 54 -13.65 -6.92 14.37
N THR A 55 -14.44 -6.15 13.63
CA THR A 55 -15.85 -6.49 13.34
C THR A 55 -15.94 -7.72 12.45
N ILE A 56 -15.12 -7.80 11.40
CA ILE A 56 -15.03 -8.93 10.49
C ILE A 56 -14.59 -10.18 11.26
N ALA A 57 -13.56 -10.07 12.10
CA ALA A 57 -13.04 -11.15 12.92
C ALA A 57 -14.12 -11.77 13.81
N LYS A 58 -14.89 -10.92 14.50
CA LYS A 58 -15.99 -11.38 15.37
C LYS A 58 -17.04 -12.18 14.60
N LYS A 59 -17.43 -11.73 13.40
CA LYS A 59 -18.38 -12.42 12.53
C LYS A 59 -17.88 -13.81 12.12
N LEU A 60 -16.65 -13.88 11.63
CA LEU A 60 -16.06 -15.10 11.10
C LEU A 60 -15.74 -16.10 12.24
N ALA A 61 -15.28 -15.62 13.40
CA ALA A 61 -15.08 -16.47 14.59
C ALA A 61 -16.39 -17.09 15.08
N LYS A 62 -17.49 -16.32 15.12
CA LYS A 62 -18.83 -16.84 15.45
C LYS A 62 -19.26 -17.95 14.49
N ALA A 63 -18.94 -17.82 13.22
CA ALA A 63 -19.22 -18.82 12.18
C ALA A 63 -18.18 -19.95 12.15
N LYS A 64 -17.15 -19.92 13.00
CA LYS A 64 -16.04 -20.91 13.07
C LYS A 64 -15.29 -21.04 11.74
N ILE A 65 -15.18 -19.97 10.97
CA ILE A 65 -14.43 -19.91 9.71
C ILE A 65 -12.98 -19.53 10.04
N PRO A 66 -12.00 -20.41 9.82
CA PRO A 66 -10.58 -20.08 9.98
C PRO A 66 -10.14 -19.07 8.91
N VAL A 67 -9.28 -18.14 9.32
CA VAL A 67 -8.82 -17.05 8.45
C VAL A 67 -7.30 -16.98 8.41
N ILE A 68 -6.77 -16.85 7.21
CA ILE A 68 -5.40 -16.41 6.96
C ILE A 68 -5.47 -14.99 6.42
N THR A 69 -4.86 -14.03 7.13
CA THR A 69 -4.69 -12.68 6.61
C THR A 69 -3.37 -12.59 5.85
N TYR A 70 -3.38 -11.88 4.73
CA TYR A 70 -2.13 -11.60 4.05
C TYR A 70 -1.89 -10.10 3.92
N ASP A 71 -0.60 -9.70 3.99
CA ASP A 71 -0.08 -8.34 3.90
C ASP A 71 -0.50 -7.38 5.04
N ILE A 72 -1.72 -7.50 5.56
CA ILE A 72 -2.21 -6.72 6.70
C ILE A 72 -2.58 -7.67 7.82
N ALA A 73 -1.77 -7.69 8.87
CA ALA A 73 -1.97 -8.55 10.03
C ALA A 73 -3.26 -8.19 10.79
N GLN A 74 -3.87 -9.23 11.36
CA GLN A 74 -5.01 -9.05 12.25
C GLN A 74 -4.84 -9.93 13.49
N PRO A 75 -5.06 -9.39 14.71
CA PRO A 75 -4.94 -10.15 15.94
C PRO A 75 -5.83 -11.40 15.95
N GLY A 76 -5.27 -12.52 16.40
CA GLY A 76 -5.97 -13.79 16.53
C GLY A 76 -6.10 -14.63 15.27
N TRP A 77 -5.54 -14.20 14.14
CA TRP A 77 -5.54 -14.96 12.90
C TRP A 77 -4.13 -15.27 12.40
N TYR A 78 -4.02 -16.28 11.54
CA TYR A 78 -2.75 -16.58 10.90
C TYR A 78 -2.40 -15.45 9.92
N PHE A 79 -1.14 -15.03 9.95
CA PHE A 79 -0.61 -13.98 9.09
C PHE A 79 0.39 -14.55 8.09
N LEU A 80 0.22 -14.17 6.84
CA LEU A 80 1.18 -14.40 5.76
C LEU A 80 1.51 -13.05 5.12
N GLY A 81 2.75 -12.60 5.22
CA GLY A 81 3.12 -11.31 4.65
C GLY A 81 4.60 -11.01 4.83
N ILE A 82 4.94 -9.76 4.57
CA ILE A 82 6.29 -9.23 4.71
C ILE A 82 6.39 -8.31 5.94
N ASP A 83 7.61 -8.09 6.40
CA ASP A 83 7.89 -6.99 7.32
C ASP A 83 7.83 -5.67 6.54
N ASN A 84 6.68 -4.99 6.62
CA ASN A 84 6.41 -3.76 5.88
C ASN A 84 7.38 -2.63 6.23
N LEU A 85 7.85 -2.55 7.49
CA LEU A 85 8.82 -1.53 7.91
C LEU A 85 10.20 -1.82 7.33
N ALA A 86 10.66 -3.08 7.46
CA ALA A 86 11.95 -3.48 6.89
C ALA A 86 11.98 -3.33 5.37
N ALA A 87 10.89 -3.72 4.68
CA ALA A 87 10.76 -3.55 3.24
C ALA A 87 10.78 -2.06 2.83
N GLY A 88 10.04 -1.21 3.56
CA GLY A 88 10.06 0.23 3.36
C GLY A 88 11.48 0.81 3.52
N LYS A 89 12.15 0.50 4.64
CA LYS A 89 13.53 0.96 4.88
C LYS A 89 14.51 0.50 3.80
N ALA A 90 14.41 -0.75 3.37
CA ALA A 90 15.27 -1.28 2.30
C ALA A 90 15.06 -0.54 0.97
N GLY A 91 13.79 -0.33 0.56
CA GLY A 91 13.43 0.43 -0.64
C GLY A 91 13.93 1.89 -0.57
N GLY A 92 13.69 2.54 0.56
CA GLY A 92 14.16 3.92 0.79
C GLY A 92 15.69 4.05 0.77
N ALA A 93 16.41 3.11 1.38
CA ALA A 93 17.86 3.10 1.34
C ALA A 93 18.39 2.86 -0.09
N ALA A 94 17.75 2.01 -0.88
CA ALA A 94 18.09 1.80 -2.28
C ALA A 94 17.90 3.09 -3.11
N LEU A 95 16.77 3.77 -2.93
CA LEU A 95 16.52 5.08 -3.53
C LEU A 95 17.54 6.12 -3.08
N GLY A 96 17.88 6.13 -1.79
CA GLY A 96 18.91 7.02 -1.23
C GLY A 96 20.28 6.86 -1.89
N LYS A 97 20.70 5.62 -2.13
CA LYS A 97 21.95 5.33 -2.87
C LYS A 97 21.88 5.90 -4.29
N LEU A 98 20.77 5.69 -5.00
CA LEU A 98 20.59 6.22 -6.35
C LEU A 98 20.64 7.76 -6.37
N ILE A 99 19.98 8.42 -5.42
CA ILE A 99 20.00 9.89 -5.27
C ILE A 99 21.39 10.39 -4.93
N LYS A 100 22.11 9.68 -4.06
CA LYS A 100 23.50 10.01 -3.72
C LYS A 100 24.39 9.94 -4.96
N ASP A 101 24.31 8.86 -5.71
CA ASP A 101 25.17 8.63 -6.88
C ASP A 101 24.87 9.61 -8.01
N LYS A 102 23.58 9.89 -8.27
CA LYS A 102 23.18 10.75 -9.39
C LYS A 102 23.15 12.23 -9.06
N TRP A 103 22.81 12.59 -7.81
CA TRP A 103 22.51 13.98 -7.43
C TRP A 103 23.24 14.43 -6.16
N ASN A 104 24.20 13.65 -5.67
CA ASN A 104 24.94 13.95 -4.44
C ASN A 104 24.04 14.29 -3.25
N CYS A 105 22.97 13.49 -3.05
CA CYS A 105 21.93 13.71 -2.03
C CYS A 105 21.19 15.06 -2.15
N GLN A 106 21.12 15.64 -3.34
CA GLN A 106 20.48 16.95 -3.59
C GLN A 106 19.28 16.83 -4.55
N PRO A 107 18.17 16.15 -4.14
CA PRO A 107 16.94 16.19 -4.89
C PRO A 107 16.30 17.60 -4.79
N ASP A 108 15.55 17.99 -5.81
CA ASP A 108 14.72 19.19 -5.72
C ASP A 108 13.43 18.91 -4.95
N LEU A 109 12.82 17.74 -5.16
CA LEU A 109 11.64 17.26 -4.47
C LEU A 109 11.73 15.76 -4.14
N VAL A 110 11.08 15.37 -3.05
CA VAL A 110 10.76 14.00 -2.69
C VAL A 110 9.24 13.92 -2.51
N LEU A 111 8.54 13.33 -3.47
CA LEU A 111 7.09 13.14 -3.41
C LEU A 111 6.79 11.90 -2.54
N GLU A 112 5.84 12.02 -1.62
CA GLU A 112 5.43 10.93 -0.73
C GLU A 112 3.97 10.58 -1.02
N SER A 113 3.75 9.52 -1.83
CA SER A 113 2.41 9.05 -2.19
C SER A 113 1.87 8.15 -1.07
N HIS A 114 1.14 8.74 -0.15
CA HIS A 114 0.51 8.06 0.96
C HIS A 114 -0.81 7.38 0.58
N GLY A 115 -1.20 6.39 1.38
CA GLY A 115 -2.55 5.84 1.44
C GLY A 115 -2.98 5.85 2.89
N TYR A 116 -3.33 7.02 3.42
CA TYR A 116 -3.61 7.19 4.85
C TYR A 116 -4.71 6.24 5.36
N GLY A 117 -5.64 5.84 4.49
CA GLY A 117 -6.65 4.83 4.82
C GLY A 117 -6.08 3.44 5.14
N ALA A 118 -4.85 3.12 4.75
CA ALA A 118 -4.17 1.89 5.14
C ALA A 118 -3.54 1.95 6.55
N GLY A 119 -3.58 3.10 7.21
CA GLY A 119 -3.18 3.27 8.60
C GLY A 119 -1.72 2.89 8.84
N ILE A 120 -1.49 1.96 9.78
CA ILE A 120 -0.15 1.53 10.17
C ILE A 120 0.68 0.96 9.01
N VAL A 121 0.05 0.37 8.00
CA VAL A 121 0.76 -0.20 6.84
C VAL A 121 1.37 0.91 6.00
N ASP A 122 0.64 2.02 5.78
CA ASP A 122 1.19 3.19 5.12
C ASP A 122 2.36 3.81 5.92
N ALA A 123 2.19 3.97 7.22
CA ALA A 123 3.25 4.47 8.08
C ALA A 123 4.52 3.60 8.02
N MET A 124 4.37 2.28 7.98
CA MET A 124 5.49 1.35 7.88
C MET A 124 6.15 1.38 6.49
N ARG A 125 5.37 1.40 5.41
CA ARG A 125 5.90 1.39 4.03
C ARG A 125 6.42 2.75 3.62
N THR A 126 5.55 3.74 3.50
CA THR A 126 5.91 5.08 3.04
C THR A 126 6.84 5.76 4.04
N GLY A 127 6.51 5.74 5.34
CA GLY A 127 7.37 6.25 6.40
C GLY A 127 8.70 5.52 6.48
N GLY A 128 8.69 4.18 6.39
CA GLY A 128 9.91 3.37 6.31
C GLY A 128 10.80 3.74 5.13
N MET A 129 10.22 4.03 3.94
CA MET A 129 10.99 4.50 2.79
C MET A 129 11.64 5.86 3.05
N VAL A 130 10.95 6.78 3.70
CA VAL A 130 11.52 8.07 4.10
C VAL A 130 12.67 7.88 5.10
N GLU A 131 12.51 6.99 6.10
CA GLU A 131 13.58 6.67 7.04
C GLU A 131 14.79 6.04 6.34
N GLY A 132 14.56 5.08 5.44
CA GLY A 132 15.61 4.43 4.65
C GLY A 132 16.36 5.42 3.75
N LEU A 133 15.63 6.32 3.09
CA LEU A 133 16.21 7.40 2.28
C LEU A 133 17.11 8.29 3.14
N LYS A 134 16.64 8.74 4.29
CA LYS A 134 17.38 9.59 5.22
C LYS A 134 18.57 8.89 5.86
N SER A 135 18.56 7.57 5.98
CA SER A 135 19.73 6.82 6.47
C SER A 135 20.94 6.92 5.53
N VAL A 136 20.71 7.19 4.25
CA VAL A 136 21.78 7.37 3.23
C VAL A 136 22.04 8.84 2.92
N CYS A 137 20.97 9.65 2.88
CA CYS A 137 21.00 11.08 2.60
C CYS A 137 20.35 11.87 3.76
N PRO A 138 21.03 12.01 4.91
CA PRO A 138 20.45 12.58 6.12
C PRO A 138 20.14 14.08 6.00
N ASP A 139 20.87 14.80 5.17
CA ASP A 139 20.85 16.26 5.08
C ASP A 139 19.84 16.80 4.05
N ILE A 140 18.98 15.94 3.49
CA ILE A 140 17.88 16.43 2.63
C ILE A 140 16.94 17.29 3.46
N ASP A 141 16.79 18.55 3.05
CA ASP A 141 15.93 19.52 3.73
C ASP A 141 14.47 19.02 3.80
N LYS A 142 13.84 19.19 4.96
CA LYS A 142 12.46 18.76 5.19
C LYS A 142 11.47 19.41 4.23
N SER A 143 11.73 20.63 3.78
CA SER A 143 10.87 21.36 2.84
C SER A 143 10.77 20.70 1.47
N LYS A 144 11.74 19.83 1.12
CA LYS A 144 11.77 19.07 -0.13
C LYS A 144 10.75 17.92 -0.14
N PHE A 145 10.36 17.43 1.03
CA PHE A 145 9.40 16.35 1.16
C PHE A 145 7.98 16.88 0.98
N LYS A 146 7.24 16.28 0.05
CA LYS A 146 5.88 16.70 -0.32
C LYS A 146 4.92 15.51 -0.19
N PRO A 147 4.35 15.30 1.03
CA PRO A 147 3.36 14.26 1.24
C PRO A 147 2.02 14.61 0.57
N PHE A 148 1.37 13.61 0.00
CA PHE A 148 0.04 13.73 -0.58
C PHE A 148 -0.72 12.42 -0.49
N GLU A 149 -2.07 12.50 -0.51
CA GLU A 149 -2.92 11.32 -0.56
C GLU A 149 -2.94 10.75 -1.98
N GLY A 150 -2.45 9.55 -2.14
CA GLY A 150 -2.46 8.77 -3.38
C GLY A 150 -3.41 7.57 -3.33
N ASN A 151 -3.92 7.25 -2.14
CA ASN A 151 -4.80 6.10 -1.84
C ASN A 151 -4.28 4.75 -2.36
N GLY A 152 -3.01 4.68 -2.76
CA GLY A 152 -2.44 3.52 -3.44
C GLY A 152 -3.02 3.26 -4.84
N GLU A 153 -3.57 4.28 -5.51
CA GLU A 153 -4.23 4.20 -6.82
C GLU A 153 -3.67 5.24 -7.79
N ILE A 154 -3.49 4.83 -9.06
CA ILE A 154 -3.00 5.74 -10.12
C ILE A 154 -3.94 6.93 -10.28
N ALA A 155 -5.26 6.68 -10.32
CA ALA A 155 -6.27 7.71 -10.58
C ALA A 155 -6.33 8.79 -9.50
N VAL A 156 -5.90 8.49 -8.28
CA VAL A 156 -5.84 9.44 -7.16
C VAL A 156 -4.46 10.10 -7.09
N SER A 157 -3.40 9.31 -7.22
CA SER A 157 -2.02 9.79 -7.11
C SER A 157 -1.63 10.76 -8.25
N GLN A 158 -2.06 10.49 -9.48
CA GLN A 158 -1.64 11.26 -10.64
C GLN A 158 -2.07 12.75 -10.58
N PRO A 159 -3.35 13.10 -10.35
CA PRO A 159 -3.74 14.51 -10.24
C PRO A 159 -3.08 15.19 -9.02
N ALA A 160 -2.98 14.52 -7.87
CA ALA A 160 -2.37 15.11 -6.68
C ALA A 160 -0.87 15.41 -6.88
N ALA A 161 -0.14 14.47 -7.47
CA ALA A 161 1.27 14.69 -7.81
C ALA A 161 1.45 15.80 -8.85
N ARG A 162 0.58 15.85 -9.88
CA ARG A 162 0.61 16.91 -10.91
C ARG A 162 0.47 18.30 -10.29
N ASP A 163 -0.43 18.48 -9.33
CA ASP A 163 -0.66 19.77 -8.69
C ASP A 163 0.58 20.22 -7.90
N ILE A 164 1.27 19.30 -7.22
CA ILE A 164 2.54 19.58 -6.55
C ILE A 164 3.63 19.95 -7.56
N LEU A 165 3.76 19.20 -8.65
CA LEU A 165 4.77 19.45 -9.67
C LEU A 165 4.51 20.77 -10.40
N ALA A 166 3.27 21.10 -10.73
CA ALA A 166 2.89 22.39 -11.33
C ALA A 166 3.22 23.59 -10.42
N ALA A 167 3.10 23.41 -9.09
CA ALA A 167 3.51 24.42 -8.12
C ALA A 167 5.04 24.55 -7.96
N ASN A 168 5.83 23.61 -8.53
CA ASN A 168 7.29 23.59 -8.46
C ASN A 168 7.94 23.42 -9.85
N PRO A 169 7.68 24.34 -10.81
CA PRO A 169 8.04 24.16 -12.22
C PRO A 169 9.54 24.11 -12.50
N THR A 170 10.36 24.56 -11.56
CA THR A 170 11.82 24.56 -11.67
C THR A 170 12.47 23.25 -11.15
N ALA A 171 11.70 22.38 -10.47
CA ALA A 171 12.20 21.12 -9.96
C ALA A 171 12.50 20.14 -11.11
N LYS A 172 13.74 19.62 -11.17
CA LYS A 172 14.20 18.67 -12.19
C LYS A 172 14.65 17.33 -11.61
N LYS A 173 15.10 17.32 -10.35
CA LYS A 173 15.56 16.14 -9.64
C LYS A 173 14.49 15.68 -8.67
N ILE A 174 13.55 14.89 -9.16
CA ILE A 174 12.34 14.48 -8.41
C ILE A 174 12.47 13.01 -8.04
N ALA A 175 12.40 12.72 -6.75
CA ALA A 175 12.29 11.37 -6.21
C ALA A 175 10.85 11.10 -5.77
N VAL A 176 10.44 9.84 -5.79
CA VAL A 176 9.11 9.42 -5.35
C VAL A 176 9.23 8.22 -4.42
N VAL A 177 8.57 8.29 -3.28
CA VAL A 177 8.32 7.16 -2.38
C VAL A 177 6.80 6.95 -2.26
N GLY A 178 6.35 5.75 -1.88
CA GLY A 178 4.92 5.55 -1.74
C GLY A 178 4.52 4.20 -1.16
N LEU A 179 3.26 4.10 -0.78
CA LEU A 179 2.64 2.92 -0.20
C LEU A 179 2.79 1.67 -1.09
N ASN A 180 2.64 1.85 -2.40
CA ASN A 180 2.70 0.77 -3.41
C ASN A 180 3.06 1.31 -4.80
N ASP A 181 3.22 0.40 -5.77
CA ASP A 181 3.60 0.73 -7.14
C ASP A 181 2.60 1.67 -7.82
N ALA A 182 1.30 1.46 -7.61
CA ALA A 182 0.27 2.26 -8.28
C ALA A 182 0.34 3.75 -7.88
N GLY A 183 0.58 4.05 -6.60
CA GLY A 183 0.79 5.42 -6.14
C GLY A 183 2.03 6.07 -6.78
N VAL A 184 3.13 5.34 -6.86
CA VAL A 184 4.39 5.82 -7.48
C VAL A 184 4.23 5.99 -9.00
N VAL A 185 3.56 5.05 -9.67
CA VAL A 185 3.26 5.15 -11.12
C VAL A 185 2.40 6.37 -11.41
N GLY A 186 1.40 6.67 -10.57
CA GLY A 186 0.59 7.89 -10.71
C GLY A 186 1.45 9.16 -10.72
N ALA A 187 2.38 9.28 -9.77
CA ALA A 187 3.30 10.42 -9.71
C ALA A 187 4.24 10.48 -10.95
N LEU A 188 4.73 9.34 -11.44
CA LEU A 188 5.54 9.27 -12.65
C LEU A 188 4.75 9.73 -13.89
N LEU A 189 3.49 9.32 -14.01
CA LEU A 189 2.63 9.77 -15.12
C LEU A 189 2.37 11.27 -15.06
N ALA A 190 2.18 11.84 -13.87
CA ALA A 190 2.05 13.28 -13.67
C ALA A 190 3.32 14.03 -14.15
N ALA A 191 4.50 13.56 -13.78
CA ALA A 191 5.75 14.15 -14.22
C ALA A 191 5.92 14.11 -15.76
N ARG A 192 5.57 12.98 -16.38
CA ARG A 192 5.61 12.85 -17.86
C ARG A 192 4.64 13.76 -18.60
N GLN A 193 3.51 14.12 -17.99
CA GLN A 193 2.55 15.04 -18.59
C GLN A 193 3.02 16.50 -18.59
N LEU A 194 3.89 16.85 -17.65
CA LEU A 194 4.40 18.21 -17.50
C LEU A 194 5.74 18.45 -18.22
N GLY A 195 6.37 17.38 -18.76
CA GLY A 195 7.67 17.43 -19.46
C GLY A 195 8.82 17.32 -18.49
#